data_41ba920779f7412d95e0a3e3da2344d5
#
_entry.id   41ba920779f7412d95e0a3e3da2344d5
#
_cell.length_a   1.000
_cell.length_b   1.000
_cell.length_c   1.000
_cell.angle_alpha   90.00
_cell.angle_beta   90.00
_cell.angle_gamma   90.00
#
_symmetry.space_group_name_H-M   'P 1'
#
loop_
_entity.id
_entity.type
_entity.pdbx_description
1 polymer ?
#
loop_
_entity_poly.entity_id
_entity_poly.type
_entity_poly.pdbx_seq_one_letter_code
_entity_poly.pdbx_strand_id
1 'polypeptide(L)'
;KNTSIQVICVVDQDEMREQMYKEKIDSYYQDVADNTGEFYKGTLRSGQVLKCDTSIVIIGDVNPGAKIIAKGNIVILGSLKGNAYAGAAGDESCFVTALDMDPVQIKIGNVIGRSADRGPWEAIRNRHRTMDPQIALVSKGNIMIEPITHGLLKKI
;
A
#
# COMPACT_ATOMS: atom_id res chain seq x y z
N LYS A 1 40.33 -14.23 41.26
CA LYS A 1 39.39 -13.16 41.60
C LYS A 1 39.12 -12.23 40.41
N ASN A 2 40.13 -11.97 39.57
CA ASN A 2 39.96 -11.13 38.38
C ASN A 2 39.26 -11.86 37.20
N THR A 3 39.30 -13.18 37.18
CA THR A 3 38.69 -14.00 36.11
C THR A 3 37.16 -13.94 36.10
N SER A 4 36.49 -13.82 37.26
CA SER A 4 35.04 -13.73 37.31
C SER A 4 34.51 -12.39 36.78
N ILE A 5 35.23 -11.27 36.95
CA ILE A 5 34.88 -9.96 36.43
C ILE A 5 35.05 -9.94 34.89
N GLN A 6 36.12 -10.59 34.37
CA GLN A 6 36.31 -10.69 32.93
C GLN A 6 35.23 -11.52 32.24
N VAL A 7 34.75 -12.61 32.89
CA VAL A 7 33.66 -13.43 32.37
C VAL A 7 32.35 -12.63 32.30
N ILE A 8 32.03 -11.80 33.30
CA ILE A 8 30.84 -10.94 33.29
C ILE A 8 30.91 -9.91 32.17
N CYS A 9 32.08 -9.28 31.93
CA CYS A 9 32.26 -8.33 30.84
C CYS A 9 32.10 -8.98 29.45
N VAL A 10 32.53 -10.24 29.27
CA VAL A 10 32.37 -10.98 28.02
C VAL A 10 30.90 -11.33 27.77
N VAL A 11 30.14 -11.69 28.79
CA VAL A 11 28.71 -12.00 28.69
C VAL A 11 27.92 -10.75 28.30
N ASP A 12 28.20 -9.60 28.93
CA ASP A 12 27.55 -8.32 28.56
C ASP A 12 27.86 -7.88 27.13
N GLN A 13 29.07 -8.12 26.65
CA GLN A 13 29.43 -7.80 25.25
C GLN A 13 28.73 -8.73 24.25
N ASP A 14 28.54 -9.96 24.57
CA ASP A 14 27.83 -10.93 23.71
C ASP A 14 26.34 -10.62 23.66
N GLU A 15 25.70 -10.27 24.78
CA GLU A 15 24.30 -9.83 24.82
C GLU A 15 24.09 -8.53 24.01
N MET A 16 24.98 -7.58 24.14
CA MET A 16 24.94 -6.33 23.32
C MET A 16 25.09 -6.62 21.83
N ARG A 17 25.98 -7.54 21.46
CA ARG A 17 26.16 -7.97 20.05
C ARG A 17 24.92 -8.66 19.52
N GLU A 18 24.31 -9.56 20.27
CA GLU A 18 23.09 -10.24 19.88
C GLU A 18 21.93 -9.27 19.67
N GLN A 19 21.78 -8.29 20.56
CA GLN A 19 20.77 -7.23 20.40
C GLN A 19 21.03 -6.39 19.15
N MET A 20 22.27 -5.97 18.89
CA MET A 20 22.63 -5.22 17.69
C MET A 20 22.38 -6.01 16.39
N TYR A 21 22.67 -7.33 16.39
CA TYR A 21 22.37 -8.19 15.24
C TYR A 21 20.86 -8.35 15.03
N LYS A 22 20.10 -8.49 16.12
CA LYS A 22 18.65 -8.61 16.08
C LYS A 22 18.01 -7.36 15.50
N GLU A 23 18.40 -6.17 15.98
CA GLU A 23 17.91 -4.89 15.45
C GLU A 23 18.27 -4.69 13.98
N LYS A 24 19.48 -5.07 13.55
CA LYS A 24 19.90 -5.01 12.14
C LYS A 24 19.10 -5.97 11.26
N ILE A 25 18.85 -7.18 11.76
CA ILE A 25 18.05 -8.17 11.05
C ILE A 25 16.61 -7.70 10.93
N ASP A 26 16.03 -7.17 12.01
CA ASP A 26 14.66 -6.67 12.02
C ASP A 26 14.49 -5.46 11.09
N SER A 27 15.47 -4.52 11.08
CA SER A 27 15.46 -3.38 10.15
C SER A 27 15.59 -3.84 8.69
N TYR A 28 16.45 -4.82 8.42
CA TYR A 28 16.62 -5.37 7.07
C TYR A 28 15.33 -6.07 6.58
N TYR A 29 14.67 -6.84 7.46
CA TYR A 29 13.39 -7.47 7.11
C TYR A 29 12.28 -6.45 6.91
N GLN A 30 12.27 -5.35 7.66
CA GLN A 30 11.34 -4.24 7.44
C GLN A 30 11.60 -3.55 6.10
N ASP A 31 12.85 -3.19 5.79
CA ASP A 31 13.23 -2.59 4.50
C ASP A 31 12.89 -3.50 3.31
N VAL A 32 13.06 -4.81 3.46
CA VAL A 32 12.69 -5.80 2.43
C VAL A 32 11.17 -5.91 2.32
N ALA A 33 10.43 -5.91 3.42
CA ALA A 33 8.98 -5.98 3.43
C ALA A 33 8.36 -4.73 2.78
N ASP A 34 8.91 -3.55 3.04
CA ASP A 34 8.44 -2.29 2.47
C ASP A 34 8.68 -2.20 0.96
N ASN A 35 9.71 -2.90 0.45
CA ASN A 35 10.07 -2.93 -0.97
C ASN A 35 9.61 -4.21 -1.70
N THR A 36 8.94 -5.15 -1.03
CA THR A 36 8.39 -6.35 -1.67
C THR A 36 6.95 -6.15 -2.08
N GLY A 37 6.59 -6.70 -3.23
CA GLY A 37 5.24 -6.70 -3.75
C GLY A 37 4.84 -8.08 -4.25
N GLU A 38 3.59 -8.45 -4.05
CA GLU A 38 3.00 -9.65 -4.63
C GLU A 38 2.40 -9.33 -6.00
N PHE A 39 2.43 -10.31 -6.90
CA PHE A 39 1.78 -10.21 -8.21
C PHE A 39 0.58 -11.14 -8.27
N TYR A 40 -0.57 -10.60 -8.67
CA TYR A 40 -1.77 -11.37 -8.96
C TYR A 40 -2.17 -11.16 -10.42
N LYS A 41 -2.28 -12.25 -11.18
CA LYS A 41 -2.73 -12.20 -12.58
C LYS A 41 -4.13 -12.78 -12.68
N GLY A 42 -5.09 -11.95 -13.02
CA GLY A 42 -6.47 -12.35 -13.20
C GLY A 42 -7.44 -11.24 -12.82
N THR A 43 -8.71 -11.47 -13.14
CA THR A 43 -9.81 -10.57 -12.81
C THR A 43 -10.47 -10.99 -11.51
N LEU A 44 -10.59 -10.07 -10.57
CA LEU A 44 -11.36 -10.26 -9.34
C LEU A 44 -12.85 -10.03 -9.61
N ARG A 45 -13.67 -11.04 -9.29
CA ARG A 45 -15.11 -11.02 -9.50
C ARG A 45 -15.85 -10.69 -8.20
N SER A 46 -17.12 -10.30 -8.35
CA SER A 46 -18.01 -10.03 -7.21
C SER A 46 -17.96 -11.15 -6.16
N GLY A 47 -17.86 -10.78 -4.90
CA GLY A 47 -17.73 -11.69 -3.76
C GLY A 47 -16.31 -12.19 -3.47
N GLN A 48 -15.35 -11.95 -4.36
CA GLN A 48 -13.96 -12.32 -4.11
C GLN A 48 -13.24 -11.26 -3.25
N VAL A 49 -12.45 -11.73 -2.28
CA VAL A 49 -11.61 -10.89 -1.42
C VAL A 49 -10.17 -11.37 -1.55
N LEU A 50 -9.29 -10.48 -2.02
CA LEU A 50 -7.85 -10.72 -2.07
C LEU A 50 -7.17 -9.98 -0.93
N LYS A 51 -6.42 -10.70 -0.11
CA LYS A 51 -5.64 -10.13 0.99
C LYS A 51 -4.17 -10.33 0.74
N CYS A 52 -3.38 -9.30 1.03
CA CYS A 52 -1.93 -9.29 0.86
C CYS A 52 -1.29 -8.60 2.07
N ASP A 53 -0.23 -9.18 2.59
CA ASP A 53 0.52 -8.63 3.73
C ASP A 53 1.59 -7.62 3.33
N THR A 54 1.80 -7.41 2.04
CA THR A 54 2.73 -6.45 1.45
C THR A 54 2.01 -5.55 0.44
N SER A 55 2.75 -4.90 -0.45
CA SER A 55 2.17 -4.24 -1.62
C SER A 55 1.74 -5.27 -2.66
N ILE A 56 0.75 -4.94 -3.48
CA ILE A 56 0.24 -5.85 -4.50
C ILE A 56 0.11 -5.18 -5.87
N VAL A 57 0.51 -5.91 -6.90
CA VAL A 57 0.30 -5.56 -8.31
C VAL A 57 -0.70 -6.53 -8.92
N ILE A 58 -1.82 -6.02 -9.39
CA ILE A 58 -2.87 -6.82 -10.05
C ILE A 58 -2.78 -6.58 -11.55
N ILE A 59 -2.59 -7.65 -12.31
CA ILE A 59 -2.63 -7.65 -13.77
C ILE A 59 -4.00 -8.16 -14.19
N GLY A 60 -4.96 -7.25 -14.28
CA GLY A 60 -6.38 -7.54 -14.56
C GLY A 60 -7.30 -6.52 -13.92
N ASP A 61 -8.59 -6.80 -13.96
CA ASP A 61 -9.64 -5.90 -13.47
C ASP A 61 -10.17 -6.30 -12.09
N VAL A 62 -10.66 -5.32 -11.36
CA VAL A 62 -11.34 -5.50 -10.07
C VAL A 62 -12.80 -5.09 -10.25
N ASN A 63 -13.68 -6.06 -10.39
CA ASN A 63 -15.09 -5.83 -10.67
C ASN A 63 -15.88 -5.36 -9.44
N PRO A 64 -17.04 -4.71 -9.61
CA PRO A 64 -17.93 -4.36 -8.52
C PRO A 64 -18.25 -5.56 -7.63
N GLY A 65 -18.22 -5.36 -6.31
CA GLY A 65 -18.39 -6.42 -5.32
C GLY A 65 -17.14 -7.24 -5.00
N ALA A 66 -16.05 -7.05 -5.74
CA ALA A 66 -14.72 -7.54 -5.35
C ALA A 66 -14.03 -6.59 -4.38
N LYS A 67 -13.11 -7.12 -3.57
CA LYS A 67 -12.36 -6.36 -2.57
C LYS A 67 -10.89 -6.77 -2.56
N ILE A 68 -10.02 -5.76 -2.51
CA ILE A 68 -8.59 -5.94 -2.27
C ILE A 68 -8.23 -5.30 -0.93
N ILE A 69 -7.42 -5.99 -0.15
CA ILE A 69 -6.90 -5.51 1.13
C ILE A 69 -5.40 -5.76 1.14
N ALA A 70 -4.59 -4.71 1.15
CA ALA A 70 -3.14 -4.79 1.22
C ALA A 70 -2.61 -3.99 2.41
N LYS A 71 -1.59 -4.47 3.09
CA LYS A 71 -0.89 -3.68 4.11
C LYS A 71 -0.04 -2.57 3.49
N GLY A 72 0.45 -2.77 2.26
CA GLY A 72 1.18 -1.79 1.48
C GLY A 72 0.33 -1.12 0.40
N ASN A 73 0.97 -0.80 -0.72
CA ASN A 73 0.39 -0.13 -1.86
C ASN A 73 -0.41 -1.10 -2.76
N ILE A 74 -1.36 -0.57 -3.52
CA ILE A 74 -2.14 -1.33 -4.50
C ILE A 74 -1.93 -0.72 -5.88
N VAL A 75 -1.44 -1.53 -6.82
CA VAL A 75 -1.28 -1.17 -8.24
C VAL A 75 -2.14 -2.09 -9.09
N ILE A 76 -3.05 -1.51 -9.88
CA ILE A 76 -3.97 -2.25 -10.74
C ILE A 76 -3.68 -1.89 -12.19
N LEU A 77 -3.10 -2.84 -12.93
CA LEU A 77 -2.94 -2.76 -14.38
C LEU A 77 -4.22 -3.23 -15.06
N GLY A 78 -5.26 -2.43 -14.91
CA GLY A 78 -6.63 -2.68 -15.37
C GLY A 78 -7.60 -1.68 -14.75
N SER A 79 -8.89 -2.03 -14.76
CA SER A 79 -9.96 -1.19 -14.21
C SER A 79 -10.23 -1.53 -12.74
N LEU A 80 -10.28 -0.52 -11.89
CA LEU A 80 -10.75 -0.63 -10.51
C LEU A 80 -12.21 -0.17 -10.43
N LYS A 81 -13.14 -1.12 -10.32
CA LYS A 81 -14.57 -0.87 -10.13
C LYS A 81 -15.12 -1.41 -8.81
N GLY A 82 -14.31 -2.15 -8.07
CA GLY A 82 -14.64 -2.71 -6.75
C GLY A 82 -14.12 -1.83 -5.59
N ASN A 83 -13.72 -2.50 -4.52
CA ASN A 83 -13.19 -1.86 -3.32
C ASN A 83 -11.68 -2.10 -3.20
N ALA A 84 -10.91 -1.08 -2.87
CA ALA A 84 -9.48 -1.18 -2.64
C ALA A 84 -9.11 -0.56 -1.28
N TYR A 85 -8.45 -1.35 -0.43
CA TYR A 85 -7.99 -0.95 0.90
C TYR A 85 -6.47 -1.10 0.98
N ALA A 86 -5.75 0.00 0.82
CA ALA A 86 -4.30 0.10 0.96
C ALA A 86 -3.93 0.53 2.38
N GLY A 87 -2.72 0.23 2.82
CA GLY A 87 -2.26 0.60 4.15
C GLY A 87 -3.13 0.01 5.25
N ALA A 88 -3.52 -1.26 5.15
CA ALA A 88 -4.51 -1.88 6.04
C ALA A 88 -4.07 -1.91 7.52
N ALA A 89 -2.79 -1.72 7.79
CA ALA A 89 -2.24 -1.57 9.14
C ALA A 89 -2.37 -0.13 9.71
N GLY A 90 -2.97 0.80 8.97
CA GLY A 90 -3.14 2.20 9.37
C GLY A 90 -2.17 3.16 8.67
N ASP A 91 -1.43 2.70 7.67
CA ASP A 91 -0.47 3.52 6.94
C ASP A 91 -1.17 4.38 5.88
N GLU A 92 -1.22 5.69 6.12
CA GLU A 92 -1.81 6.68 5.24
C GLU A 92 -0.85 7.18 4.14
N SER A 93 0.43 6.77 4.18
CA SER A 93 1.41 7.06 3.12
C SER A 93 1.25 6.16 1.90
N CYS A 94 0.48 5.08 2.02
CA CYS A 94 0.17 4.17 0.92
C CYS A 94 -0.70 4.83 -0.16
N PHE A 95 -0.68 4.22 -1.33
CA PHE A 95 -1.46 4.67 -2.47
C PHE A 95 -2.20 3.53 -3.19
N VAL A 96 -3.20 3.90 -3.96
CA VAL A 96 -3.90 3.01 -4.89
C VAL A 96 -3.81 3.60 -6.29
N THR A 97 -3.31 2.84 -7.26
CA THR A 97 -3.27 3.26 -8.66
C THR A 97 -4.00 2.28 -9.56
N ALA A 98 -4.63 2.78 -10.61
CA ALA A 98 -5.29 1.99 -11.63
C ALA A 98 -5.21 2.67 -13.00
N LEU A 99 -5.28 1.89 -14.08
CA LEU A 99 -5.37 2.41 -15.43
C LEU A 99 -6.72 3.08 -15.68
N ASP A 100 -7.78 2.52 -15.10
CA ASP A 100 -9.14 3.09 -15.10
C ASP A 100 -9.68 3.08 -13.67
N MET A 101 -9.90 4.26 -13.08
CA MET A 101 -10.23 4.45 -11.68
C MET A 101 -11.72 4.82 -11.52
N ASP A 102 -12.56 3.83 -11.25
CA ASP A 102 -14.00 4.02 -10.95
C ASP A 102 -14.46 3.18 -9.74
N PRO A 103 -13.78 3.28 -8.59
CA PRO A 103 -14.04 2.43 -7.43
C PRO A 103 -15.37 2.74 -6.77
N VAL A 104 -15.98 1.71 -6.16
CA VAL A 104 -17.08 1.90 -5.21
C VAL A 104 -16.58 2.58 -3.94
N GLN A 105 -15.44 2.10 -3.44
CA GLN A 105 -14.80 2.63 -2.23
C GLN A 105 -13.29 2.43 -2.28
N ILE A 106 -12.56 3.45 -1.89
CA ILE A 106 -11.12 3.37 -1.58
C ILE A 106 -10.92 3.68 -0.10
N LYS A 107 -10.10 2.87 0.55
CA LYS A 107 -9.59 3.13 1.88
C LYS A 107 -8.06 3.14 1.84
N ILE A 108 -7.44 4.16 2.44
CA ILE A 108 -5.98 4.24 2.61
C ILE A 108 -5.71 4.54 4.08
N GLY A 109 -5.05 3.61 4.76
CA GLY A 109 -4.90 3.70 6.20
C GLY A 109 -6.26 3.78 6.89
N ASN A 110 -6.52 4.89 7.56
CA ASN A 110 -7.79 5.16 8.25
C ASN A 110 -8.75 6.04 7.45
N VAL A 111 -8.32 6.58 6.31
CA VAL A 111 -9.11 7.50 5.47
C VAL A 111 -9.93 6.71 4.46
N ILE A 112 -11.22 7.07 4.34
CA ILE A 112 -12.16 6.40 3.43
C ILE A 112 -12.71 7.43 2.45
N GLY A 113 -12.66 7.08 1.15
CA GLY A 113 -13.35 7.78 0.08
C GLY A 113 -14.37 6.87 -0.59
N ARG A 114 -15.59 7.37 -0.80
CA ARG A 114 -16.68 6.65 -1.48
C ARG A 114 -17.09 7.35 -2.75
N SER A 115 -17.55 6.57 -3.72
CA SER A 115 -18.11 7.12 -4.97
C SER A 115 -19.34 8.01 -4.73
N ALA A 116 -20.08 7.80 -3.64
CA ALA A 116 -21.24 8.60 -3.27
C ALA A 116 -20.89 10.00 -2.71
N ASP A 117 -19.66 10.16 -2.17
CA ASP A 117 -19.16 11.45 -1.66
C ASP A 117 -18.61 12.32 -2.81
N ARG A 118 -19.17 12.14 -4.01
CA ARG A 118 -18.74 12.74 -5.27
C ARG A 118 -18.78 14.27 -5.18
N GLY A 119 -17.63 14.80 -4.81
CA GLY A 119 -17.28 16.19 -4.99
C GLY A 119 -16.74 16.44 -6.42
N PRO A 120 -15.77 17.34 -6.59
CA PRO A 120 -15.23 17.79 -7.91
C PRO A 120 -14.74 16.70 -8.88
N TRP A 121 -14.70 15.43 -8.51
CA TRP A 121 -14.29 14.27 -9.34
C TRP A 121 -15.18 14.05 -10.55
N GLU A 122 -16.48 14.35 -10.42
CA GLU A 122 -17.45 14.16 -11.50
C GLU A 122 -17.16 15.08 -12.69
N ALA A 123 -16.62 16.26 -12.40
CA ALA A 123 -16.19 17.22 -13.42
C ALA A 123 -14.95 16.74 -14.20
N ILE A 124 -14.07 15.93 -13.56
CA ILE A 124 -12.87 15.37 -14.20
C ILE A 124 -13.24 14.13 -15.02
N ARG A 125 -14.16 13.30 -14.52
CA ARG A 125 -14.62 12.08 -15.19
C ARG A 125 -15.38 12.35 -16.49
N ASN A 126 -16.13 13.45 -16.56
CA ASN A 126 -16.90 13.83 -17.74
C ASN A 126 -16.09 14.55 -18.82
N ARG A 127 -14.87 15.03 -18.53
CA ARG A 127 -14.10 15.79 -19.49
C ARG A 127 -13.35 14.99 -20.54
N HIS A 128 -12.89 13.80 -20.23
CA HIS A 128 -12.29 12.88 -21.23
C HIS A 128 -12.31 11.46 -20.67
N ARG A 129 -12.96 10.54 -21.35
CA ARG A 129 -12.73 9.10 -21.25
C ARG A 129 -11.37 8.75 -21.90
N THR A 130 -10.33 9.44 -21.53
CA THR A 130 -8.98 8.95 -21.76
C THR A 130 -8.68 7.97 -20.62
N MET A 131 -8.24 6.78 -20.97
CA MET A 131 -7.69 5.81 -20.00
C MET A 131 -6.35 6.34 -19.48
N ASP A 132 -6.38 7.50 -18.82
CA ASP A 132 -5.20 8.04 -18.19
C ASP A 132 -5.04 7.37 -16.83
N PRO A 133 -3.90 6.73 -16.56
CA PRO A 133 -3.62 6.12 -15.27
C PRO A 133 -3.77 7.15 -14.14
N GLN A 134 -4.49 6.77 -13.10
CA GLN A 134 -4.78 7.62 -11.95
C GLN A 134 -4.25 7.00 -10.66
N ILE A 135 -3.94 7.85 -9.71
CA ILE A 135 -3.47 7.49 -8.39
C ILE A 135 -4.33 8.15 -7.31
N ALA A 136 -4.71 7.36 -6.32
CA ALA A 136 -5.39 7.82 -5.13
C ALA A 136 -4.39 7.90 -3.97
N LEU A 137 -4.34 9.06 -3.32
CA LEU A 137 -3.45 9.40 -2.20
C LEU A 137 -4.25 10.04 -1.08
N VAL A 138 -3.74 9.98 0.14
CA VAL A 138 -4.25 10.77 1.26
C VAL A 138 -3.60 12.16 1.23
N SER A 139 -4.41 13.19 1.19
CA SER A 139 -3.98 14.57 1.32
C SER A 139 -4.91 15.32 2.25
N LYS A 140 -4.36 15.92 3.30
CA LYS A 140 -5.12 16.70 4.31
C LYS A 140 -6.32 15.93 4.89
N GLY A 141 -6.13 14.64 5.17
CA GLY A 141 -7.16 13.77 5.74
C GLY A 141 -8.27 13.34 4.78
N ASN A 142 -8.11 13.56 3.48
CA ASN A 142 -9.04 13.15 2.44
C ASN A 142 -8.34 12.34 1.36
N ILE A 143 -9.08 11.47 0.67
CA ILE A 143 -8.57 10.78 -0.51
C ILE A 143 -8.70 11.70 -1.72
N MET A 144 -7.56 11.96 -2.35
CA MET A 144 -7.47 12.69 -3.61
C MET A 144 -7.09 11.73 -4.73
N ILE A 145 -7.74 11.85 -5.88
CA ILE A 145 -7.40 11.11 -7.09
C ILE A 145 -6.88 12.07 -8.13
N GLU A 146 -5.68 11.80 -8.62
CA GLU A 146 -4.98 12.62 -9.59
C GLU A 146 -4.45 11.75 -10.74
N PRO A 147 -4.31 12.32 -11.97
CA PRO A 147 -3.60 11.64 -13.04
C PRO A 147 -2.14 11.40 -12.65
N ILE A 148 -1.59 10.26 -13.05
CA ILE A 148 -0.18 9.96 -12.82
C ILE A 148 0.67 10.83 -13.72
N THR A 149 1.44 11.73 -13.11
CA THR A 149 2.42 12.57 -13.80
C THR A 149 3.84 12.21 -13.37
N HIS A 150 4.81 12.47 -14.25
CA HIS A 150 6.22 12.21 -13.91
C HIS A 150 6.69 12.96 -12.67
N GLY A 151 6.16 14.16 -12.41
CA GLY A 151 6.45 14.95 -11.21
C GLY A 151 5.88 14.34 -9.93
N LEU A 152 4.73 13.67 -10.02
CA LEU A 152 4.09 13.01 -8.89
C LEU A 152 4.85 11.73 -8.49
N LEU A 153 5.29 10.94 -9.47
CA LEU A 153 6.07 9.71 -9.22
C LEU A 153 7.41 9.96 -8.52
N LYS A 154 7.96 11.17 -8.60
CA LYS A 154 9.19 11.54 -7.86
C LYS A 154 8.94 11.90 -6.40
N LYS A 155 7.67 12.07 -6.00
CA LYS A 155 7.28 12.47 -4.63
C LYS A 155 6.77 11.30 -3.81
N ILE A 156 6.50 10.18 -4.44
CA ILE A 156 6.09 8.91 -3.85
C ILE A 156 7.34 8.06 -3.64
#